data_a7571319f32d8facccc1b33c850afa33
#
_entry.id   a7571319f32d8facccc1b33c850afa33
#
_cell.length_a   1.000
_cell.length_b   1.000
_cell.length_c   1.000
_cell.angle_alpha   90.00
_cell.angle_beta   90.00
_cell.angle_gamma   90.00
#
_symmetry.space_group_name_H-M   'P 1'
#
loop_
_entity.id
_entity.type
_entity.pdbx_description
1 polymer ?
#
loop_
_entity_poly.entity_id
_entity_poly.type
_entity_poly.pdbx_seq_one_letter_code
_entity_poly.pdbx_strand_id
1 'polypeptide(L)'
;MKALSKSRFKQGLECPNKLYFSNNKEVYHNVKNNDPFLQALASGGFQVEEYARLQYPGGVLIEDPQDRKIYDYQDLADQTSELLKQENVVIYEAAFYVDDLFIRTDVLVKKGTHIQLIEVKAKSLDPSEPYNFVGKSKKIVSSWKPYLF
;
A
#
# COMPACT_ATOMS: atom_id res chain seq x y z
N MET A 1 -15.34 -14.60 -4.02
CA MET A 1 -14.56 -14.49 -2.77
C MET A 1 -13.89 -13.11 -2.80
N LYS A 2 -13.73 -12.40 -1.68
CA LYS A 2 -13.01 -11.11 -1.70
C LYS A 2 -11.52 -11.38 -1.69
N ALA A 3 -10.76 -10.77 -2.60
CA ALA A 3 -9.31 -10.90 -2.65
C ALA A 3 -8.64 -10.56 -1.31
N LEU A 4 -7.56 -11.23 -1.00
CA LEU A 4 -6.71 -10.92 0.14
C LEU A 4 -5.77 -9.77 -0.22
N SER A 5 -6.14 -8.55 0.16
CA SER A 5 -5.28 -7.39 -0.03
C SER A 5 -4.20 -7.29 1.06
N LYS A 6 -3.13 -6.52 0.80
CA LYS A 6 -2.07 -6.20 1.77
C LYS A 6 -2.64 -5.71 3.12
N SER A 7 -3.64 -4.83 3.10
CA SER A 7 -4.27 -4.32 4.32
C SER A 7 -5.01 -5.42 5.10
N ARG A 8 -5.71 -6.31 4.39
CA ARG A 8 -6.41 -7.45 5.00
C ARG A 8 -5.44 -8.48 5.56
N PHE A 9 -4.34 -8.76 4.85
CA PHE A 9 -3.28 -9.62 5.33
C PHE A 9 -2.68 -9.08 6.65
N LYS A 10 -2.36 -7.78 6.71
CA LYS A 10 -1.89 -7.13 7.94
C LYS A 10 -2.89 -7.24 9.09
N GLN A 11 -4.18 -7.03 8.82
CA GLN A 11 -5.23 -7.23 9.83
C GLN A 11 -5.26 -8.66 10.37
N GLY A 12 -5.11 -9.65 9.48
CA GLY A 12 -5.06 -11.07 9.87
C GLY A 12 -3.85 -11.42 10.71
N LEU A 13 -2.68 -10.85 10.41
CA LEU A 13 -1.48 -11.00 11.21
C LEU A 13 -1.61 -10.41 12.62
N GLU A 14 -2.30 -9.27 12.75
CA GLU A 14 -2.55 -8.68 14.05
C GLU A 14 -3.56 -9.48 14.87
N CYS A 15 -4.66 -9.88 14.25
CA CYS A 15 -5.73 -10.67 14.88
C CYS A 15 -6.68 -11.24 13.81
N PRO A 16 -6.78 -12.56 13.65
CA PRO A 16 -7.68 -13.18 12.67
C PRO A 16 -9.15 -12.74 12.81
N ASN A 17 -9.62 -12.48 14.03
CA ASN A 17 -10.97 -12.02 14.29
C ASN A 17 -11.25 -10.62 13.67
N LYS A 18 -10.22 -9.77 13.49
CA LYS A 18 -10.38 -8.49 12.79
C LYS A 18 -10.83 -8.68 11.34
N LEU A 19 -10.34 -9.72 10.65
CA LEU A 19 -10.81 -10.04 9.29
C LEU A 19 -12.29 -10.41 9.27
N TYR A 20 -12.74 -11.22 10.23
CA TYR A 20 -14.14 -11.59 10.36
C TYR A 20 -15.03 -10.35 10.55
N PHE A 21 -14.70 -9.49 11.53
CA PHE A 21 -15.48 -8.29 11.82
C PHE A 21 -15.45 -7.29 10.65
N SER A 22 -14.30 -7.10 10.01
CA SER A 22 -14.18 -6.18 8.86
C SER A 22 -14.93 -6.65 7.62
N ASN A 23 -15.21 -7.94 7.50
CA ASN A 23 -16.05 -8.50 6.44
C ASN A 23 -17.55 -8.38 6.71
N ASN A 24 -17.92 -8.24 7.96
CA ASN A 24 -19.32 -8.18 8.41
C ASN A 24 -19.65 -6.78 8.97
N LYS A 25 -19.32 -5.74 8.22
CA LYS A 25 -19.46 -4.32 8.63
C LYS A 25 -20.89 -3.91 8.93
N GLU A 26 -21.86 -4.58 8.34
CA GLU A 26 -23.28 -4.34 8.56
C GLU A 26 -23.72 -4.71 9.98
N VAL A 27 -23.05 -5.72 10.57
CA VAL A 27 -23.32 -6.20 11.93
C VAL A 27 -22.37 -5.55 12.94
N TYR A 28 -21.10 -5.38 12.54
CA TYR A 28 -20.03 -4.88 13.39
C TYR A 28 -19.52 -3.53 12.88
N HIS A 29 -20.08 -2.44 13.40
CA HIS A 29 -19.66 -1.10 13.02
C HIS A 29 -18.28 -0.77 13.57
N ASN A 30 -17.42 -0.22 12.72
CA ASN A 30 -16.13 0.28 13.16
C ASN A 30 -16.28 1.72 13.70
N VAL A 31 -16.29 1.87 15.01
CA VAL A 31 -16.42 3.16 15.70
C VAL A 31 -15.29 4.15 15.38
N LYS A 32 -14.14 3.66 14.89
CA LYS A 32 -12.99 4.49 14.53
C LYS A 32 -13.11 5.14 13.14
N ASN A 33 -14.09 4.78 12.33
CA ASN A 33 -14.25 5.36 10.98
C ASN A 33 -14.49 6.88 11.02
N ASN A 34 -15.08 7.39 12.11
CA ASN A 34 -15.40 8.80 12.27
C ASN A 34 -14.44 9.52 13.25
N ASP A 35 -13.30 8.92 13.57
CA ASP A 35 -12.30 9.54 14.43
C ASP A 35 -11.55 10.63 13.66
N PRO A 36 -11.67 11.93 14.01
CA PRO A 36 -11.04 13.03 13.30
C PRO A 36 -9.51 12.95 13.29
N PHE A 37 -8.90 12.41 14.34
CA PHE A 37 -7.46 12.23 14.44
C PHE A 37 -6.98 11.18 13.41
N LEU A 38 -7.68 10.06 13.30
CA LEU A 38 -7.33 9.02 12.30
C LEU A 38 -7.56 9.50 10.87
N GLN A 39 -8.58 10.33 10.63
CA GLN A 39 -8.82 10.96 9.33
C GLN A 39 -7.69 11.95 8.97
N ALA A 40 -7.26 12.78 9.92
CA ALA A 40 -6.14 13.71 9.71
C ALA A 40 -4.83 12.96 9.44
N LEU A 41 -4.59 11.84 10.13
CA LEU A 41 -3.42 10.99 9.92
C LEU A 41 -3.44 10.35 8.53
N ALA A 42 -4.58 9.88 8.06
CA ALA A 42 -4.74 9.34 6.72
C ALA A 42 -4.51 10.41 5.64
N SER A 43 -5.06 11.62 5.82
CA SER A 43 -4.83 12.75 4.93
C SER A 43 -3.34 13.12 4.83
N GLY A 44 -2.61 13.13 5.95
CA GLY A 44 -1.15 13.33 5.95
C GLY A 44 -0.41 12.23 5.18
N GLY A 45 -0.89 10.99 5.22
CA GLY A 45 -0.37 9.88 4.42
C GLY A 45 -0.44 10.15 2.92
N PHE A 46 -1.59 10.57 2.43
CA PHE A 46 -1.79 10.90 1.01
C PHE A 46 -0.88 12.05 0.54
N GLN A 47 -0.68 13.08 1.35
CA GLN A 47 0.23 14.17 1.00
C GLN A 47 1.67 13.68 0.83
N VAL A 48 2.14 12.79 1.69
CA VAL A 48 3.49 12.22 1.59
C VAL A 48 3.63 11.36 0.34
N GLU A 49 2.61 10.61 -0.04
CA GLU A 49 2.58 9.83 -1.30
C GLU A 49 2.65 10.75 -2.53
N GLU A 50 1.92 11.87 -2.53
CA GLU A 50 2.00 12.87 -3.62
C GLU A 50 3.40 13.49 -3.72
N TYR A 51 4.02 13.85 -2.59
CA TYR A 51 5.42 14.33 -2.58
C TYR A 51 6.39 13.27 -3.11
N ALA A 52 6.18 12.01 -2.78
CA ALA A 52 7.02 10.93 -3.30
C ALA A 52 6.90 10.80 -4.82
N ARG A 53 5.71 10.99 -5.39
CA ARG A 53 5.50 10.99 -6.87
C ARG A 53 6.30 12.09 -7.57
N LEU A 54 6.49 13.25 -6.94
CA LEU A 54 7.32 14.33 -7.50
C LEU A 54 8.80 13.95 -7.65
N GLN A 55 9.29 12.98 -6.88
CA GLN A 55 10.66 12.45 -7.03
C GLN A 55 10.80 11.52 -8.24
N TYR A 56 9.69 11.08 -8.83
CA TYR A 56 9.65 10.15 -9.95
C TYR A 56 8.73 10.71 -11.06
N PRO A 57 9.10 11.86 -11.68
CA PRO A 57 8.23 12.55 -12.61
C PRO A 57 7.90 11.74 -13.86
N GLY A 58 6.75 11.99 -14.46
CA GLY A 58 6.31 11.34 -15.69
C GLY A 58 5.70 9.94 -15.48
N GLY A 59 5.40 9.58 -14.24
CA GLY A 59 4.74 8.31 -13.95
C GLY A 59 3.26 8.30 -14.36
N VAL A 60 2.75 7.09 -14.61
CA VAL A 60 1.34 6.81 -14.93
C VAL A 60 0.66 6.28 -13.68
N LEU A 61 -0.45 6.89 -13.29
CA LEU A 61 -1.26 6.45 -12.17
C LEU A 61 -2.22 5.34 -12.61
N ILE A 62 -2.20 4.21 -11.89
CA ILE A 62 -3.20 3.14 -12.06
C ILE A 62 -4.40 3.47 -11.19
N GLU A 63 -5.53 3.72 -11.84
CA GLU A 63 -6.79 4.03 -11.18
C GLU A 63 -7.97 3.38 -11.89
N ASP A 64 -9.08 3.22 -11.19
CA ASP A 64 -10.31 2.75 -11.82
C ASP A 64 -10.91 3.90 -12.66
N PRO A 65 -10.99 3.76 -13.98
CA PRO A 65 -11.47 4.83 -14.86
C PRO A 65 -12.94 5.18 -14.63
N GLN A 66 -13.68 4.36 -13.89
CA GLN A 66 -15.10 4.56 -13.61
C GLN A 66 -15.37 5.01 -12.18
N ASP A 67 -14.33 5.24 -11.36
CA ASP A 67 -14.45 5.57 -9.93
C ASP A 67 -15.45 4.65 -9.19
N ARG A 68 -15.42 3.35 -9.54
CA ARG A 68 -16.34 2.35 -9.00
C ARG A 68 -16.03 2.10 -7.54
N LYS A 69 -17.06 2.00 -6.70
CA LYS A 69 -16.91 1.61 -5.29
C LYS A 69 -16.38 0.17 -5.10
N ILE A 70 -16.46 -0.65 -6.15
CA ILE A 70 -15.95 -2.03 -6.18
C ILE A 70 -14.92 -2.06 -7.31
N TYR A 71 -13.62 -2.09 -6.94
CA TYR A 71 -12.53 -2.21 -7.90
C TYR A 71 -12.56 -3.58 -8.57
N ASP A 72 -12.41 -3.59 -9.90
CA ASP A 72 -12.02 -4.78 -10.61
C ASP A 72 -10.50 -4.94 -10.47
N TYR A 73 -10.07 -5.85 -9.62
CA TYR A 73 -8.66 -6.08 -9.34
C TYR A 73 -7.89 -6.57 -10.57
N GLN A 74 -8.56 -7.34 -11.44
CA GLN A 74 -7.95 -7.82 -12.67
C GLN A 74 -7.70 -6.67 -13.64
N ASP A 75 -8.66 -5.79 -13.82
CA ASP A 75 -8.54 -4.62 -14.69
C ASP A 75 -7.35 -3.72 -14.28
N LEU A 76 -7.19 -3.45 -12.98
CA LEU A 76 -6.05 -2.68 -12.47
C LEU A 76 -4.71 -3.41 -12.71
N ALA A 77 -4.68 -4.72 -12.55
CA ALA A 77 -3.48 -5.53 -12.80
C ALA A 77 -3.15 -5.59 -14.30
N ASP A 78 -4.16 -5.64 -15.16
CA ASP A 78 -3.99 -5.63 -16.62
C ASP A 78 -3.41 -4.30 -17.11
N GLN A 79 -3.87 -3.17 -16.57
CA GLN A 79 -3.28 -1.84 -16.82
C GLN A 79 -1.79 -1.81 -16.46
N THR A 80 -1.44 -2.34 -15.28
CA THR A 80 -0.03 -2.43 -14.85
C THR A 80 0.77 -3.31 -15.81
N SER A 81 0.23 -4.47 -16.20
CA SER A 81 0.88 -5.42 -17.09
C SER A 81 1.14 -4.82 -18.48
N GLU A 82 0.20 -4.02 -18.98
CA GLU A 82 0.36 -3.32 -20.26
C GLU A 82 1.49 -2.28 -20.19
N LEU A 83 1.54 -1.47 -19.14
CA LEU A 83 2.60 -0.49 -18.95
C LEU A 83 3.98 -1.13 -18.76
N LEU A 84 4.05 -2.30 -18.15
CA LEU A 84 5.31 -3.04 -17.96
C LEU A 84 5.92 -3.60 -19.25
N LYS A 85 5.21 -3.56 -20.39
CA LYS A 85 5.78 -3.89 -21.72
C LYS A 85 6.74 -2.81 -22.21
N GLN A 86 6.63 -1.59 -21.72
CA GLN A 86 7.56 -0.50 -22.05
C GLN A 86 8.95 -0.81 -21.49
N GLU A 87 9.99 -0.38 -22.19
CA GLU A 87 11.38 -0.55 -21.73
C GLU A 87 11.66 0.24 -20.45
N ASN A 88 11.17 1.47 -20.41
CA ASN A 88 11.32 2.36 -19.24
C ASN A 88 9.96 2.95 -18.89
N VAL A 89 9.54 2.79 -17.64
CA VAL A 89 8.26 3.32 -17.17
C VAL A 89 8.30 3.55 -15.66
N VAL A 90 7.63 4.60 -15.23
CA VAL A 90 7.27 4.83 -13.82
C VAL A 90 5.76 4.63 -13.69
N ILE A 91 5.36 3.82 -12.72
CA ILE A 91 3.95 3.52 -12.47
C ILE A 91 3.65 3.85 -11.01
N TYR A 92 2.64 4.68 -10.78
CA TYR A 92 2.12 4.94 -9.44
C TYR A 92 0.95 4.00 -9.17
N GLU A 93 0.86 3.49 -7.94
CA GLU A 93 -0.16 2.55 -7.52
C GLU A 93 -0.20 1.26 -8.37
N ALA A 94 0.97 0.80 -8.85
CA ALA A 94 1.04 -0.40 -9.67
C ALA A 94 0.36 -1.58 -8.97
N ALA A 95 -0.61 -2.19 -9.65
CA ALA A 95 -1.48 -3.23 -9.10
C ALA A 95 -1.09 -4.61 -9.62
N PHE A 96 -1.12 -5.60 -8.74
CA PHE A 96 -0.88 -7.00 -9.08
C PHE A 96 -1.98 -7.87 -8.46
N TYR A 97 -2.51 -8.79 -9.25
CA TYR A 97 -3.56 -9.70 -8.84
C TYR A 97 -3.26 -11.11 -9.31
N VAL A 98 -3.01 -12.03 -8.39
CA VAL A 98 -2.67 -13.44 -8.68
C VAL A 98 -3.29 -14.31 -7.57
N ASP A 99 -3.97 -15.39 -7.93
CA ASP A 99 -4.51 -16.39 -7.00
C ASP A 99 -5.31 -15.78 -5.83
N ASP A 100 -6.20 -14.83 -6.15
CA ASP A 100 -6.97 -14.07 -5.15
C ASP A 100 -6.13 -13.19 -4.21
N LEU A 101 -4.85 -13.01 -4.46
CA LEU A 101 -3.99 -12.06 -3.77
C LEU A 101 -3.91 -10.76 -4.54
N PHE A 102 -4.15 -9.64 -3.87
CA PHE A 102 -4.09 -8.32 -4.47
C PHE A 102 -3.15 -7.40 -3.71
N ILE A 103 -2.22 -6.78 -4.42
CA ILE A 103 -1.29 -5.81 -3.88
C ILE A 103 -1.19 -4.58 -4.79
N ARG A 104 -1.03 -3.41 -4.18
CA ARG A 104 -0.60 -2.18 -4.86
C ARG A 104 0.72 -1.71 -4.27
N THR A 105 1.58 -1.18 -5.12
CA THR A 105 2.85 -0.57 -4.72
C THR A 105 2.75 0.93 -4.92
N ASP A 106 3.29 1.73 -4.00
CA ASP A 106 3.14 3.19 -4.07
C ASP A 106 3.83 3.75 -5.34
N VAL A 107 5.08 3.34 -5.62
CA VAL A 107 5.79 3.66 -6.88
C VAL A 107 6.54 2.43 -7.39
N LEU A 108 6.42 2.16 -8.69
CA LEU A 108 7.22 1.17 -9.41
C LEU A 108 8.02 1.89 -10.50
N VAL A 109 9.32 1.66 -10.53
CA VAL A 109 10.22 2.17 -11.58
C VAL A 109 10.82 1.00 -12.33
N LYS A 110 10.60 0.96 -13.65
CA LYS A 110 11.25 -0.01 -14.54
C LYS A 110 12.25 0.71 -15.44
N LYS A 111 13.45 0.14 -15.56
CA LYS A 111 14.50 0.55 -16.51
C LYS A 111 15.11 -0.70 -17.15
N GLY A 112 14.78 -0.96 -18.41
CA GLY A 112 15.13 -2.19 -19.08
C GLY A 112 14.56 -3.40 -18.34
N THR A 113 15.44 -4.30 -17.91
CA THR A 113 15.08 -5.49 -17.11
C THR A 113 15.06 -5.26 -15.60
N HIS A 114 15.47 -4.07 -15.13
CA HIS A 114 15.53 -3.75 -13.73
C HIS A 114 14.21 -3.13 -13.24
N ILE A 115 13.69 -3.67 -12.15
CA ILE A 115 12.47 -3.16 -11.50
C ILE A 115 12.81 -2.76 -10.07
N GLN A 116 12.41 -1.55 -9.68
CA GLN A 116 12.50 -1.04 -8.32
C GLN A 116 11.10 -0.77 -7.80
N LEU A 117 10.78 -1.34 -6.64
CA LEU A 117 9.56 -1.08 -5.89
C LEU A 117 9.87 -0.12 -4.74
N ILE A 118 9.07 0.93 -4.62
CA ILE A 118 9.22 1.96 -3.59
C ILE A 118 7.92 1.97 -2.78
N GLU A 119 8.05 1.75 -1.49
CA GLU A 119 6.96 1.85 -0.52
C GLU A 119 7.13 3.15 0.25
N VAL A 120 6.11 4.00 0.23
CA VAL A 120 6.09 5.31 0.88
C VAL A 120 5.40 5.20 2.24
N LYS A 121 5.97 5.83 3.26
CA LYS A 121 5.38 5.85 4.60
C LYS A 121 5.49 7.23 5.24
N ALA A 122 4.35 7.77 5.64
CA ALA A 122 4.26 9.00 6.45
C ALA A 122 4.64 8.70 7.89
N LYS A 123 5.92 8.43 8.13
CA LYS A 123 6.44 8.12 9.45
C LYS A 123 7.72 8.91 9.71
N SER A 124 7.79 9.53 10.88
CA SER A 124 9.01 10.23 11.31
C SER A 124 10.18 9.28 11.40
N LEU A 125 11.29 9.68 10.81
CA LEU A 125 12.57 9.01 10.87
C LEU A 125 13.58 10.00 11.44
N ASP A 126 14.31 9.61 12.48
CA ASP A 126 15.46 10.39 12.97
C ASP A 126 16.72 9.89 12.25
N PRO A 127 17.32 10.69 11.34
CA PRO A 127 18.49 10.26 10.59
C PRO A 127 19.74 10.11 11.47
N SER A 128 19.74 10.67 12.67
CA SER A 128 20.82 10.51 13.65
C SER A 128 20.72 9.22 14.46
N GLU A 129 19.54 8.57 14.45
CA GLU A 129 19.30 7.34 15.21
C GLU A 129 19.70 6.10 14.36
N PRO A 130 20.77 5.37 14.72
CA PRO A 130 21.27 4.26 13.90
C PRO A 130 20.35 3.03 13.91
N TYR A 131 19.33 3.01 14.77
CA TYR A 131 18.47 1.85 15.01
C TYR A 131 17.01 2.08 14.64
N ASN A 132 16.72 2.93 13.64
CA ASN A 132 15.35 3.25 13.24
C ASN A 132 14.44 2.02 12.99
N PHE A 133 15.00 0.95 12.40
CA PHE A 133 14.27 -0.27 12.07
C PHE A 133 14.54 -1.40 13.05
N VAL A 134 15.69 -1.36 13.69
CA VAL A 134 16.21 -2.43 14.53
C VAL A 134 16.51 -1.87 15.90
N GLY A 135 15.96 -2.49 16.95
CA GLY A 135 16.26 -2.10 18.33
C GLY A 135 17.69 -2.48 18.74
N LYS A 136 18.12 -2.03 19.93
CA LYS A 136 19.44 -2.33 20.51
C LYS A 136 19.74 -3.83 20.59
N SER A 137 18.70 -4.67 20.63
CA SER A 137 18.82 -6.14 20.61
C SER A 137 19.01 -6.73 19.20
N LYS A 138 19.23 -5.92 18.18
CA LYS A 138 19.31 -6.29 16.75
C LYS A 138 18.04 -6.98 16.21
N LYS A 139 16.91 -6.85 16.91
CA LYS A 139 15.60 -7.33 16.46
C LYS A 139 14.81 -6.17 15.85
N ILE A 140 14.02 -6.48 14.83
CA ILE A 140 13.12 -5.50 14.22
C ILE A 140 12.16 -4.95 15.28
N VAL A 141 12.11 -3.62 15.40
CA VAL A 141 11.20 -2.93 16.33
C VAL A 141 9.77 -3.26 15.95
N SER A 142 8.95 -3.61 16.94
CA SER A 142 7.56 -4.09 16.71
C SER A 142 6.71 -3.12 15.89
N SER A 143 6.92 -1.81 16.02
CA SER A 143 6.23 -0.78 15.24
C SER A 143 6.57 -0.80 13.74
N TRP A 144 7.66 -1.45 13.33
CA TRP A 144 8.07 -1.57 11.93
C TRP A 144 7.70 -2.92 11.31
N LYS A 145 7.43 -3.96 12.13
CA LYS A 145 7.08 -5.29 11.62
C LYS A 145 5.99 -5.28 10.55
N PRO A 146 4.88 -4.52 10.70
CA PRO A 146 3.82 -4.52 9.70
C PRO A 146 4.21 -3.91 8.34
N TYR A 147 5.39 -3.28 8.24
CA TYR A 147 5.87 -2.62 7.02
C TYR A 147 6.99 -3.39 6.32
N LEU A 148 7.54 -4.41 6.98
CA LEU A 148 8.69 -5.18 6.49
C LEU A 148 8.32 -6.61 6.02
N PHE A 149 7.02 -6.95 6.07
CA PHE A 149 6.48 -8.22 5.60
C PHE A 149 5.50 -8.00 4.46
#